data_148024722c920596cc85b1eed8900eff
#
_entry.id   148024722c920596cc85b1eed8900eff
#
_cell.length_a   1.000
_cell.length_b   1.000
_cell.length_c   1.000
_cell.angle_alpha   90.00
_cell.angle_beta   90.00
_cell.angle_gamma   90.00
#
_symmetry.space_group_name_H-M   'P 1'
#
loop_
_entity.id
_entity.type
_entity.pdbx_description
1 polymer ?
#
loop_
_entity_poly.entity_id
_entity_poly.type
_entity_poly.pdbx_seq_one_letter_code
_entity_poly.pdbx_strand_id
1 'polypeptide(L)'
;MNIDAGLIHLSSVDHKMEKLINKFEKPYFVKENNYFESIVRSIIYQQLSTKSASKIYGRFNKLFENGSLNPESVIEQSNDTYRSIGLSRQKISYIFNVADAYTNGMIPQNFDKYGDEDIINTLIQIK
;
A
#
# COMPACT_ATOMS: atom_id res chain seq x y z
N MET A 1 -10.73 9.89 -9.37
CA MET A 1 -11.42 10.53 -8.22
C MET A 1 -11.45 12.04 -8.47
N ASN A 2 -12.64 12.66 -8.41
CA ASN A 2 -12.79 14.12 -8.56
C ASN A 2 -12.86 14.77 -7.16
N ILE A 3 -11.74 15.27 -6.67
CA ILE A 3 -11.61 15.86 -5.33
C ILE A 3 -12.47 17.13 -5.21
N ASP A 4 -12.52 17.97 -6.24
CA ASP A 4 -13.28 19.23 -6.19
C ASP A 4 -14.78 18.96 -6.03
N ALA A 5 -15.31 18.04 -6.80
CA ALA A 5 -16.71 17.63 -6.66
C ALA A 5 -17.01 17.07 -5.27
N GLY A 6 -16.09 16.27 -4.70
CA GLY A 6 -16.20 15.74 -3.35
C GLY A 6 -16.20 16.84 -2.28
N LEU A 7 -15.29 17.81 -2.38
CA LEU A 7 -15.23 18.94 -1.44
C LEU A 7 -16.48 19.83 -1.52
N ILE A 8 -16.97 20.11 -2.72
CA ILE A 8 -18.21 20.87 -2.92
C ILE A 8 -19.39 20.14 -2.30
N HIS A 9 -19.51 18.83 -2.55
CA HIS A 9 -20.59 18.02 -1.98
C HIS A 9 -20.54 18.02 -0.44
N LEU A 10 -19.39 17.71 0.15
CA LEU A 10 -19.22 17.67 1.60
C LEU A 10 -19.50 19.03 2.26
N SER A 11 -19.08 20.13 1.65
CA SER A 11 -19.39 21.48 2.15
C SER A 11 -20.87 21.81 2.10
N SER A 12 -21.60 21.26 1.13
CA SER A 12 -23.04 21.55 0.97
C SER A 12 -23.93 20.76 1.92
N VAL A 13 -23.49 19.59 2.39
CA VAL A 13 -24.31 18.68 3.23
C VAL A 13 -23.91 18.66 4.70
N ASP A 14 -22.72 19.14 5.05
CA ASP A 14 -22.21 19.11 6.43
C ASP A 14 -21.45 20.39 6.78
N HIS A 15 -22.06 21.23 7.65
CA HIS A 15 -21.47 22.50 8.10
C HIS A 15 -20.13 22.33 8.87
N LYS A 16 -19.91 21.20 9.55
CA LYS A 16 -18.62 20.92 10.20
C LYS A 16 -17.53 20.63 9.16
N MET A 17 -17.89 19.87 8.14
CA MET A 17 -16.99 19.61 7.00
C MET A 17 -16.68 20.89 6.22
N GLU A 18 -17.67 21.75 5.96
CA GLU A 18 -17.43 23.06 5.36
C GLU A 18 -16.39 23.87 6.12
N LYS A 19 -16.51 23.97 7.46
CA LYS A 19 -15.52 24.66 8.30
C LYS A 19 -14.12 24.06 8.19
N LEU A 20 -14.02 22.73 8.16
CA LEU A 20 -12.73 22.04 8.03
C LEU A 20 -12.11 22.27 6.64
N ILE A 21 -12.90 22.16 5.58
CA ILE A 21 -12.49 22.38 4.20
C ILE A 21 -11.97 23.83 4.01
N ASN A 22 -12.64 24.81 4.63
CA ASN A 22 -12.22 26.21 4.57
C ASN A 22 -10.99 26.52 5.44
N LYS A 23 -10.67 25.68 6.43
CA LYS A 23 -9.55 25.88 7.36
C LYS A 23 -8.26 25.20 6.90
N PHE A 24 -8.35 24.07 6.21
CA PHE A 24 -7.22 23.27 5.82
C PHE A 24 -6.98 23.33 4.31
N GLU A 25 -5.75 23.07 3.90
CA GLU A 25 -5.40 22.98 2.48
C GLU A 25 -6.13 21.81 1.80
N LYS A 26 -6.41 21.98 0.51
CA LYS A 26 -7.02 20.93 -0.31
C LYS A 26 -6.14 19.66 -0.27
N PRO A 27 -6.75 18.47 -0.01
CA PRO A 27 -6.00 17.23 -0.02
C PRO A 27 -5.41 16.96 -1.41
N TYR A 28 -4.16 16.56 -1.44
CA TYR A 28 -3.45 16.18 -2.64
C TYR A 28 -3.14 14.68 -2.62
N PHE A 29 -3.58 13.96 -3.65
CA PHE A 29 -3.34 12.54 -3.80
C PHE A 29 -2.42 12.28 -5.00
N VAL A 30 -1.30 11.60 -4.74
CA VAL A 30 -0.39 11.15 -5.79
C VAL A 30 -0.85 9.77 -6.26
N LYS A 31 -0.97 9.59 -7.60
CA LYS A 31 -1.22 8.27 -8.15
C LYS A 31 0.07 7.45 -8.03
N GLU A 32 0.01 6.35 -7.29
CA GLU A 32 1.09 5.37 -7.25
C GLU A 32 1.05 4.51 -8.51
N ASN A 33 2.22 4.28 -9.10
CA ASN A 33 2.34 3.48 -10.32
C ASN A 33 2.82 2.05 -10.03
N ASN A 34 3.44 1.82 -8.87
CA ASN A 34 3.86 0.50 -8.41
C ASN A 34 2.89 -0.02 -7.34
N TYR A 35 1.86 -0.72 -7.78
CA TYR A 35 0.83 -1.26 -6.88
C TYR A 35 1.38 -2.33 -5.94
N PHE A 36 2.32 -3.17 -6.40
CA PHE A 36 2.98 -4.16 -5.55
C PHE A 36 3.70 -3.50 -4.37
N GLU A 37 4.52 -2.50 -4.64
CA GLU A 37 5.23 -1.74 -3.61
C GLU A 37 4.26 -1.07 -2.64
N SER A 38 3.17 -0.49 -3.15
CA SER A 38 2.14 0.17 -2.32
C SER A 38 1.47 -0.80 -1.35
N ILE A 39 1.17 -2.03 -1.79
CA ILE A 39 0.59 -3.07 -0.93
C ILE A 39 1.60 -3.51 0.13
N VAL A 40 2.83 -3.80 -0.26
CA VAL A 40 3.90 -4.20 0.67
C VAL A 40 4.16 -3.11 1.71
N ARG A 41 4.26 -1.85 1.28
CA ARG A 41 4.39 -0.70 2.18
C ARG A 41 3.22 -0.64 3.16
N SER A 42 1.99 -0.80 2.69
CA SER A 42 0.79 -0.79 3.54
C SER A 42 0.84 -1.88 4.60
N ILE A 43 1.26 -3.10 4.26
CA ILE A 43 1.44 -4.20 5.21
C ILE A 43 2.49 -3.83 6.28
N ILE A 44 3.62 -3.25 5.87
CA ILE A 44 4.67 -2.85 6.81
C ILE A 44 4.17 -1.80 7.80
N TYR A 45 3.35 -0.85 7.33
CA TYR A 45 2.83 0.24 8.16
C TYR A 45 1.66 -0.14 9.07
N GLN A 46 0.96 -1.26 8.83
CA GLN A 46 -0.17 -1.69 9.67
C GLN A 46 0.22 -1.80 11.16
N GLN A 47 -0.62 -1.26 12.04
CA GLN A 47 -0.50 -1.34 13.50
C GLN A 47 0.85 -0.84 14.07
N LEU A 48 1.53 0.05 13.38
CA LEU A 48 2.75 0.70 13.84
C LEU A 48 2.61 2.23 13.83
N SER A 49 3.37 2.91 14.70
CA SER A 49 3.53 4.35 14.55
C SER A 49 4.27 4.65 13.24
N THR A 50 3.98 5.79 12.63
CA THR A 50 4.65 6.24 11.39
C THR A 50 6.18 6.22 11.53
N LYS A 51 6.70 6.64 12.68
CA LYS A 51 8.15 6.66 12.96
C LYS A 51 8.76 5.25 12.96
N SER A 52 8.08 4.28 13.58
CA SER A 52 8.58 2.89 13.62
C SER A 52 8.47 2.23 12.25
N ALA A 53 7.32 2.40 11.59
CA ALA A 53 7.08 1.84 10.26
C ALA A 53 8.08 2.36 9.22
N SER A 54 8.35 3.68 9.22
CA SER A 54 9.28 4.29 8.27
C SER A 54 10.72 3.78 8.45
N LYS A 55 11.15 3.48 9.68
CA LYS A 55 12.46 2.87 9.93
C LYS A 55 12.55 1.44 9.38
N ILE A 56 11.51 0.64 9.58
CA ILE A 56 11.45 -0.74 9.06
C ILE A 56 11.40 -0.70 7.53
N TYR A 57 10.54 0.14 6.95
CA TYR A 57 10.41 0.30 5.51
C TYR A 57 11.71 0.78 4.86
N GLY A 58 12.43 1.72 5.50
CA GLY A 58 13.75 2.14 5.03
C GLY A 58 14.78 1.01 5.01
N ARG A 59 14.78 0.10 6.01
CA ARG A 59 15.64 -1.08 6.00
C ARG A 59 15.18 -2.11 4.97
N PHE A 60 13.88 -2.28 4.80
CA PHE A 60 13.30 -3.14 3.77
C PHE A 60 13.75 -2.71 2.36
N ASN A 61 13.61 -1.42 2.04
CA ASN A 61 14.03 -0.90 0.73
C ASN A 61 15.53 -1.08 0.46
N LYS A 62 16.37 -1.00 1.50
CA LYS A 62 17.81 -1.25 1.36
C LYS A 62 18.16 -2.67 0.91
N LEU A 63 17.30 -3.64 1.13
CA LEU A 63 17.51 -4.99 0.60
C LEU A 63 17.39 -5.02 -0.94
N PHE A 64 16.77 -3.99 -1.54
CA PHE A 64 16.45 -3.87 -2.95
C PHE A 64 17.03 -2.60 -3.59
N GLU A 65 18.16 -2.08 -3.05
CA GLU A 65 18.76 -0.79 -3.47
C GLU A 65 19.12 -0.71 -4.97
N ASN A 66 19.25 -1.84 -5.63
CA ASN A 66 19.53 -1.90 -7.08
C ASN A 66 18.28 -1.76 -7.96
N GLY A 67 17.18 -1.22 -7.43
CA GLY A 67 15.94 -0.99 -8.19
C GLY A 67 15.15 -2.27 -8.48
N SER A 68 15.39 -3.34 -7.72
CA SER A 68 14.85 -4.68 -7.97
C SER A 68 13.67 -5.06 -7.06
N LEU A 69 12.98 -4.10 -6.44
CA LEU A 69 11.78 -4.41 -5.65
C LEU A 69 10.64 -4.83 -6.59
N ASN A 70 10.53 -6.13 -6.75
CA ASN A 70 9.48 -6.81 -7.50
C ASN A 70 9.08 -8.10 -6.75
N PRO A 71 7.98 -8.77 -7.13
CA PRO A 71 7.52 -9.98 -6.45
C PRO A 71 8.58 -11.08 -6.38
N GLU A 72 9.31 -11.30 -7.46
CA GLU A 72 10.34 -12.35 -7.56
C GLU A 72 11.48 -12.09 -6.58
N SER A 73 12.03 -10.87 -6.56
CA SER A 73 13.13 -10.50 -5.66
C SER A 73 12.72 -10.57 -4.18
N VAL A 74 11.44 -10.32 -3.89
CA VAL A 74 10.90 -10.47 -2.52
C VAL A 74 10.86 -11.92 -2.09
N ILE A 75 10.46 -12.85 -2.96
CA ILE A 75 10.40 -14.29 -2.69
C ILE A 75 11.79 -14.89 -2.48
N GLU A 76 12.81 -14.36 -3.16
CA GLU A 76 14.19 -14.83 -3.05
C GLU A 76 14.84 -14.52 -1.69
N GLN A 77 14.32 -13.56 -0.93
CA GLN A 77 14.85 -13.23 0.38
C GLN A 77 14.45 -14.26 1.45
N SER A 78 15.35 -14.49 2.41
CA SER A 78 15.07 -15.41 3.52
C SER A 78 14.17 -14.76 4.59
N ASN A 79 13.43 -15.62 5.31
CA ASN A 79 12.67 -15.19 6.49
C ASN A 79 13.57 -14.51 7.54
N ASP A 80 14.79 -14.99 7.72
CA ASP A 80 15.74 -14.45 8.70
C ASP A 80 16.20 -13.06 8.31
N THR A 81 16.40 -12.79 7.02
CA THR A 81 16.69 -11.45 6.51
C THR A 81 15.56 -10.49 6.88
N TYR A 82 14.32 -10.84 6.61
CA TYR A 82 13.16 -9.99 6.95
C TYR A 82 12.99 -9.80 8.45
N ARG A 83 13.27 -10.82 9.25
CA ARG A 83 13.22 -10.67 10.71
C ARG A 83 14.30 -9.74 11.23
N SER A 84 15.49 -9.80 10.67
CA SER A 84 16.64 -8.96 11.09
C SER A 84 16.37 -7.47 10.91
N ILE A 85 15.55 -7.08 9.94
CA ILE A 85 15.16 -5.69 9.71
C ILE A 85 13.95 -5.22 10.55
N GLY A 86 13.35 -6.13 11.33
CA GLY A 86 12.28 -5.81 12.29
C GLY A 86 10.86 -6.17 11.84
N LEU A 87 10.69 -6.99 10.81
CA LEU A 87 9.38 -7.51 10.42
C LEU A 87 8.90 -8.63 11.34
N SER A 88 7.60 -8.61 11.69
CA SER A 88 6.97 -9.73 12.39
C SER A 88 6.79 -10.93 11.45
N ARG A 89 6.69 -12.14 12.03
CA ARG A 89 6.42 -13.36 11.24
C ARG A 89 5.16 -13.24 10.40
N GLN A 90 4.11 -12.64 10.96
CA GLN A 90 2.84 -12.44 10.28
C GLN A 90 2.98 -11.51 9.06
N LYS A 91 3.68 -10.37 9.20
CA LYS A 91 3.93 -9.46 8.08
C LYS A 91 4.76 -10.10 6.98
N ILE A 92 5.77 -10.89 7.35
CA ILE A 92 6.58 -11.64 6.40
C ILE A 92 5.70 -12.59 5.60
N SER A 93 4.83 -13.36 6.26
CA SER A 93 3.88 -14.25 5.60
C SER A 93 2.98 -13.50 4.63
N TYR A 94 2.43 -12.36 5.04
CA TYR A 94 1.56 -11.55 4.17
C TYR A 94 2.31 -10.99 2.95
N ILE A 95 3.54 -10.53 3.14
CA ILE A 95 4.37 -10.01 2.04
C ILE A 95 4.68 -11.12 1.03
N PHE A 96 5.02 -12.34 1.50
CA PHE A 96 5.23 -13.48 0.62
C PHE A 96 3.95 -13.88 -0.12
N ASN A 97 2.80 -13.91 0.55
CA ASN A 97 1.52 -14.25 -0.09
C ASN A 97 1.13 -13.25 -1.18
N VAL A 98 1.40 -11.96 -0.96
CA VAL A 98 1.19 -10.93 -1.98
C VAL A 98 2.16 -11.13 -3.14
N ALA A 99 3.44 -11.38 -2.88
CA ALA A 99 4.43 -11.62 -3.92
C ALA A 99 4.08 -12.87 -4.76
N ASP A 100 3.68 -13.95 -4.10
CA ASP A 100 3.22 -15.18 -4.78
C ASP A 100 1.97 -14.92 -5.63
N ALA A 101 0.98 -14.16 -5.12
CA ALA A 101 -0.22 -13.80 -5.86
C ALA A 101 0.07 -12.99 -7.14
N TYR A 102 1.13 -12.18 -7.14
CA TYR A 102 1.59 -11.47 -8.34
C TYR A 102 2.32 -12.41 -9.30
N THR A 103 3.22 -13.27 -8.81
CA THR A 103 4.01 -14.17 -9.66
C THR A 103 3.17 -15.27 -10.31
N ASN A 104 2.12 -15.76 -9.65
CA ASN A 104 1.21 -16.75 -10.20
C ASN A 104 0.05 -16.15 -11.03
N GLY A 105 0.00 -14.81 -11.18
CA GLY A 105 -0.99 -14.12 -11.99
C GLY A 105 -2.38 -13.97 -11.34
N MET A 106 -2.52 -14.25 -10.05
CA MET A 106 -3.79 -14.00 -9.32
C MET A 106 -4.08 -12.50 -9.25
N ILE A 107 -3.04 -11.66 -9.06
CA ILE A 107 -3.15 -10.21 -9.08
C ILE A 107 -2.60 -9.68 -10.41
N PRO A 108 -3.37 -8.85 -11.15
CA PRO A 108 -2.87 -8.22 -12.36
C PRO A 108 -1.80 -7.17 -12.04
N GLN A 109 -0.83 -7.01 -12.93
CA GLN A 109 0.23 -5.98 -12.80
C GLN A 109 -0.32 -4.55 -12.85
N ASN A 110 -1.51 -4.38 -13.42
CA ASN A 110 -2.16 -3.08 -13.61
C ASN A 110 -3.67 -3.21 -13.38
N PHE A 111 -4.20 -2.29 -12.59
CA PHE A 111 -5.63 -2.23 -12.24
C PHE A 111 -6.42 -1.21 -13.05
N ASP A 112 -5.85 -0.52 -14.03
CA ASP A 112 -6.50 0.59 -14.74
C ASP A 112 -7.82 0.21 -15.46
N LYS A 113 -8.03 -1.08 -15.72
CA LYS A 113 -9.23 -1.63 -16.39
C LYS A 113 -10.24 -2.26 -15.43
N TYR A 114 -9.95 -2.26 -14.13
CA TYR A 114 -10.77 -2.91 -13.11
C TYR A 114 -11.60 -1.88 -12.34
N GLY A 115 -12.84 -2.22 -12.03
CA GLY A 115 -13.66 -1.46 -11.09
C GLY A 115 -13.23 -1.70 -9.64
N ASP A 116 -13.63 -0.81 -8.74
CA ASP A 116 -13.25 -0.89 -7.31
C ASP A 116 -13.67 -2.23 -6.69
N GLU A 117 -14.87 -2.73 -7.01
CA GLU A 117 -15.36 -4.03 -6.52
C GLU A 117 -14.52 -5.20 -7.03
N ASP A 118 -14.06 -5.18 -8.27
CA ASP A 118 -13.21 -6.23 -8.85
C ASP A 118 -11.84 -6.25 -8.15
N ILE A 119 -11.28 -5.07 -7.87
CA ILE A 119 -10.02 -4.91 -7.13
C ILE A 119 -10.17 -5.47 -5.71
N ILE A 120 -11.24 -5.10 -5.00
CA ILE A 120 -11.52 -5.59 -3.65
C ILE A 120 -11.64 -7.12 -3.67
N ASN A 121 -12.47 -7.67 -4.55
CA ASN A 121 -12.70 -9.10 -4.68
C ASN A 121 -11.43 -9.89 -5.02
N THR A 122 -10.51 -9.29 -5.77
CA THR A 122 -9.21 -9.90 -6.07
C THR A 122 -8.31 -9.89 -4.83
N LEU A 123 -8.20 -8.75 -4.14
CA LEU A 123 -7.28 -8.60 -3.02
C LEU A 123 -7.69 -9.38 -1.78
N ILE A 124 -8.99 -9.54 -1.49
CA ILE A 124 -9.46 -10.31 -0.32
C ILE A 124 -9.23 -11.82 -0.44
N GLN A 125 -8.86 -12.34 -1.62
CA GLN A 125 -8.49 -13.74 -1.80
C GLN A 125 -7.08 -14.07 -1.30
N ILE A 126 -6.25 -13.05 -1.07
CA ILE A 126 -4.90 -13.22 -0.53
C ILE A 126 -5.01 -13.53 0.96
N LYS A 127 -4.44 -14.64 1.41
CA LYS A 127 -4.47 -15.08 2.81
C LYS A 127 -3.37 -14.44 3.63
#